data_40d3cf50203fb13e9dbd64e537503089
#
_entry.id   40d3cf50203fb13e9dbd64e537503089
#
_cell.length_a   1.000
_cell.length_b   1.000
_cell.length_c   1.000
_cell.angle_alpha   90.00
_cell.angle_beta   90.00
_cell.angle_gamma   90.00
#
_symmetry.space_group_name_H-M   'P 1'
#
loop_
_entity.id
_entity.type
_entity.pdbx_description
1 polymer ?
#
loop_
_entity_poly.entity_id
_entity_poly.type
_entity_poly.pdbx_seq_one_letter_code
_entity_poly.pdbx_strand_id
1 'polypeptide(L)'
;AVESEDAAGSDGAFGGEAEVLTERQVEEPAPSAEPEKPASASAAIPVMASGAKVFIGSAHAPMPKPEAEEKLSWFQRLKRGLSRTSNDLSSSITGIFTKRKLDEDTLQDLEDVLIRADLGMETAIRITDTLSAGRYGKDVSDEEVRAVMRGEIEKVLGPVAKPLELDLSHKPHVILVVGVNGTGKTTTIGKLAAKLREAGLSVWLAAGDTFRAAAIEQLHIWGERTGSPVVSNRLGADAAGLAFDAFEKAKAAGADVLIIDTAGRLQNRTELMDELAKIVRV
;
A
#
# COMPACT_ATOMS: atom_id res chain seq x y z
N ALA A 1 20.37 65.03 -9.20
CA ALA A 1 19.54 66.19 -8.99
C ALA A 1 18.27 65.73 -8.28
N VAL A 2 18.24 65.90 -6.93
CA VAL A 2 17.50 66.98 -6.22
C VAL A 2 15.99 66.66 -6.19
N GLU A 3 15.28 66.56 -5.18
CA GLU A 3 15.14 66.98 -3.76
C GLU A 3 13.94 66.24 -3.20
N SER A 4 13.90 65.63 -2.02
CA SER A 4 13.54 66.11 -0.69
C SER A 4 12.28 67.02 -0.59
N GLU A 5 11.34 66.58 0.26
CA GLU A 5 10.56 67.33 1.29
C GLU A 5 9.39 66.45 1.76
N ASP A 6 9.34 65.96 2.96
CA ASP A 6 8.90 66.58 4.24
C ASP A 6 7.46 67.08 4.24
N ALA A 7 6.65 66.53 5.14
CA ALA A 7 5.67 67.14 6.06
C ALA A 7 4.76 66.05 6.64
N ALA A 8 4.88 65.67 7.88
CA ALA A 8 4.37 66.17 9.13
C ALA A 8 2.84 66.21 9.28
N GLY A 9 2.36 65.39 10.24
CA GLY A 9 1.37 65.85 11.22
C GLY A 9 -0.07 65.34 11.02
N SER A 10 -0.57 64.49 11.90
CA SER A 10 -1.57 64.95 12.88
C SER A 10 -1.98 63.86 13.83
N ASP A 11 -1.96 64.18 15.08
CA ASP A 11 -2.54 63.56 16.25
C ASP A 11 -4.00 63.12 16.05
N GLY A 12 -4.33 61.97 16.64
CA GLY A 12 -5.67 61.49 16.85
C GLY A 12 -5.69 60.48 17.99
N ALA A 13 -5.62 61.06 19.23
CA ALA A 13 -5.86 60.31 20.45
C ALA A 13 -7.33 59.85 20.50
N PHE A 14 -7.59 58.59 20.64
CA PHE A 14 -8.82 58.09 21.22
C PHE A 14 -8.47 57.12 22.33
N GLY A 15 -8.75 57.56 23.57
CA GLY A 15 -8.79 56.75 24.75
C GLY A 15 -9.97 55.79 24.68
N GLY A 16 -9.72 54.58 25.01
CA GLY A 16 -10.70 53.52 25.21
C GLY A 16 -10.28 52.71 26.41
N GLU A 17 -11.12 52.73 27.41
CA GLU A 17 -10.98 52.23 28.76
C GLU A 17 -10.49 50.79 28.85
N ALA A 18 -9.54 50.56 29.75
CA ALA A 18 -9.13 49.22 30.18
C ALA A 18 -10.22 48.64 31.08
N GLU A 19 -10.97 47.71 30.57
CA GLU A 19 -11.83 46.84 31.36
C GLU A 19 -10.97 45.75 32.04
N VAL A 20 -10.90 45.92 33.37
CA VAL A 20 -10.30 44.97 34.30
C VAL A 20 -11.19 43.72 34.34
N LEU A 21 -10.81 42.66 33.61
CA LEU A 21 -11.40 41.37 33.79
C LEU A 21 -10.82 40.69 35.03
N THR A 22 -11.63 40.64 36.05
CA THR A 22 -11.49 39.91 37.32
C THR A 22 -11.01 38.49 37.09
N GLU A 23 -9.96 38.11 37.83
CA GLU A 23 -9.48 36.76 38.02
C GLU A 23 -10.62 35.82 38.45
N ARG A 24 -11.01 34.93 37.60
CA ARG A 24 -11.77 33.74 37.99
C ARG A 24 -10.80 32.76 38.62
N GLN A 25 -10.93 32.59 39.92
CA GLN A 25 -10.33 31.50 40.67
C GLN A 25 -10.68 30.16 40.00
N VAL A 26 -9.64 29.45 39.55
CA VAL A 26 -9.75 28.04 39.10
C VAL A 26 -9.77 27.23 40.37
N GLU A 27 -10.91 26.65 40.68
CA GLU A 27 -11.13 25.68 41.73
C GLU A 27 -10.39 24.39 41.36
N GLU A 28 -9.43 24.01 42.20
CA GLU A 28 -8.65 22.78 42.10
C GLU A 28 -9.58 21.60 42.33
N PRO A 29 -9.69 20.62 41.42
CA PRO A 29 -10.50 19.42 41.69
C PRO A 29 -9.75 18.52 42.68
N ALA A 30 -10.45 18.17 43.75
CA ALA A 30 -10.03 17.23 44.78
C ALA A 30 -9.51 15.88 44.21
N PRO A 31 -8.57 15.20 44.89
CA PRO A 31 -7.99 13.96 44.38
C PRO A 31 -9.03 12.85 44.35
N SER A 32 -9.25 12.33 43.17
CA SER A 32 -10.10 11.17 42.90
C SER A 32 -9.49 9.91 43.54
N ALA A 33 -10.32 9.22 44.29
CA ALA A 33 -10.01 8.00 45.01
C ALA A 33 -9.42 6.91 44.10
N GLU A 34 -8.41 6.19 44.62
CA GLU A 34 -7.89 4.94 44.08
C GLU A 34 -9.00 3.93 43.82
N PRO A 35 -8.99 3.17 42.70
CA PRO A 35 -9.89 2.05 42.55
C PRO A 35 -9.46 0.88 43.44
N GLU A 36 -10.33 0.56 44.38
CA GLU A 36 -10.24 -0.65 45.20
C GLU A 36 -10.11 -1.91 44.35
N LYS A 37 -9.14 -2.77 44.68
CA LYS A 37 -9.02 -4.13 44.18
C LYS A 37 -10.30 -4.91 44.49
N PRO A 38 -10.91 -5.63 43.55
CA PRO A 38 -11.99 -6.54 43.88
C PRO A 38 -11.41 -7.71 44.67
N ALA A 39 -11.88 -7.86 45.90
CA ALA A 39 -11.66 -9.00 46.75
C ALA A 39 -12.22 -10.27 46.07
N SER A 40 -11.39 -11.32 46.06
CA SER A 40 -11.80 -12.65 45.62
C SER A 40 -12.83 -13.21 46.59
N ALA A 41 -14.10 -13.16 46.22
CA ALA A 41 -15.14 -13.92 46.86
C ALA A 41 -15.23 -15.29 46.20
N SER A 42 -14.62 -16.29 46.83
CA SER A 42 -14.85 -17.71 46.56
C SER A 42 -16.30 -18.01 46.98
N ALA A 43 -17.24 -18.00 46.03
CA ALA A 43 -18.59 -18.54 46.26
C ALA A 43 -18.55 -20.04 45.97
N ALA A 44 -18.61 -20.80 47.03
CA ALA A 44 -18.84 -22.24 46.99
C ALA A 44 -20.24 -22.51 46.40
N ILE A 45 -20.25 -23.21 45.26
CA ILE A 45 -21.50 -23.71 44.64
C ILE A 45 -21.91 -24.97 45.39
N PRO A 46 -23.16 -25.06 45.89
CA PRO A 46 -23.62 -26.27 46.57
C PRO A 46 -23.78 -27.41 45.55
N VAL A 47 -23.09 -28.52 45.85
CA VAL A 47 -23.24 -29.79 45.11
C VAL A 47 -24.61 -30.37 45.44
N MET A 48 -25.54 -30.28 44.49
CA MET A 48 -26.76 -31.10 44.51
C MET A 48 -26.44 -32.39 43.77
N ALA A 49 -26.39 -33.47 44.51
CA ALA A 49 -26.31 -34.81 43.97
C ALA A 49 -27.67 -35.20 43.37
N SER A 50 -27.74 -35.26 42.04
CA SER A 50 -28.77 -36.00 41.32
C SER A 50 -28.13 -36.63 40.11
N GLY A 51 -28.21 -37.97 40.03
CA GLY A 51 -27.53 -38.80 39.05
C GLY A 51 -27.92 -38.50 37.59
N ALA A 52 -27.12 -37.68 36.95
CA ALA A 52 -27.13 -37.55 35.49
C ALA A 52 -25.73 -38.00 34.98
N LYS A 53 -25.71 -39.07 34.18
CA LYS A 53 -24.53 -39.55 33.51
C LYS A 53 -24.01 -38.44 32.58
N VAL A 54 -22.91 -37.82 32.95
CA VAL A 54 -22.14 -36.91 32.06
C VAL A 54 -21.48 -37.75 30.99
N PHE A 55 -22.02 -37.75 29.79
CA PHE A 55 -21.32 -38.27 28.61
C PHE A 55 -20.24 -37.27 28.25
N ILE A 56 -19.00 -37.57 28.65
CA ILE A 56 -17.82 -36.93 28.06
C ILE A 56 -17.63 -37.59 26.69
N GLY A 57 -18.34 -37.08 25.69
CA GLY A 57 -18.11 -37.41 24.30
C GLY A 57 -16.84 -36.73 23.83
N SER A 58 -15.70 -37.41 23.94
CA SER A 58 -14.49 -37.06 23.20
C SER A 58 -14.69 -37.47 21.75
N ALA A 59 -15.37 -36.64 20.98
CA ALA A 59 -15.34 -36.73 19.52
C ALA A 59 -14.79 -35.40 18.98
N HIS A 60 -13.49 -35.19 19.15
CA HIS A 60 -12.77 -34.40 18.19
C HIS A 60 -12.73 -35.25 16.93
N ALA A 61 -13.72 -35.04 16.03
CA ALA A 61 -13.54 -35.43 14.65
C ALA A 61 -12.23 -34.76 14.17
N PRO A 62 -11.30 -35.50 13.56
CA PRO A 62 -10.11 -34.88 13.01
C PRO A 62 -10.59 -33.84 12.00
N MET A 63 -10.23 -32.58 12.22
CA MET A 63 -10.43 -31.54 11.20
C MET A 63 -9.83 -32.08 9.90
N PRO A 64 -10.56 -32.08 8.77
CA PRO A 64 -10.00 -32.50 7.50
C PRO A 64 -8.72 -31.72 7.32
N LYS A 65 -7.58 -32.43 7.14
CA LYS A 65 -6.34 -31.81 6.69
C LYS A 65 -6.69 -30.98 5.49
N PRO A 66 -6.29 -29.69 5.43
CA PRO A 66 -6.46 -28.92 4.20
C PRO A 66 -5.86 -29.77 3.09
N GLU A 67 -6.70 -30.17 2.13
CA GLU A 67 -6.25 -30.83 0.91
C GLU A 67 -5.12 -29.96 0.37
N ALA A 68 -3.99 -30.58 0.04
CA ALA A 68 -2.84 -29.88 -0.48
C ALA A 68 -3.33 -29.12 -1.72
N GLU A 69 -3.52 -27.80 -1.58
CA GLU A 69 -3.88 -26.94 -2.70
C GLU A 69 -2.86 -27.21 -3.81
N GLU A 70 -3.33 -27.73 -4.94
CA GLU A 70 -2.49 -27.93 -6.12
C GLU A 70 -1.73 -26.62 -6.35
N LYS A 71 -0.41 -26.68 -6.35
CA LYS A 71 0.44 -25.51 -6.54
C LYS A 71 0.21 -24.97 -7.94
N LEU A 72 -0.78 -24.09 -8.08
CA LEU A 72 -1.09 -23.41 -9.32
C LEU A 72 0.19 -22.79 -9.88
N SER A 73 0.40 -22.94 -11.19
CA SER A 73 1.53 -22.28 -11.87
C SER A 73 1.45 -20.75 -11.69
N TRP A 74 2.57 -20.06 -11.86
CA TRP A 74 2.59 -18.60 -11.75
C TRP A 74 1.55 -17.92 -12.66
N PHE A 75 1.43 -18.39 -13.90
CA PHE A 75 0.42 -17.91 -14.87
C PHE A 75 -1.02 -18.14 -14.41
N GLN A 76 -1.31 -19.29 -13.84
CA GLN A 76 -2.65 -19.60 -13.32
C GLN A 76 -3.01 -18.69 -12.14
N ARG A 77 -2.06 -18.40 -11.24
CA ARG A 77 -2.25 -17.45 -10.14
C ARG A 77 -2.47 -16.02 -10.64
N LEU A 78 -1.69 -15.58 -11.63
CA LEU A 78 -1.84 -14.28 -12.26
C LEU A 78 -3.21 -14.15 -12.95
N LYS A 79 -3.58 -15.12 -13.78
CA LYS A 79 -4.89 -15.17 -14.45
C LYS A 79 -6.05 -15.12 -13.45
N ARG A 80 -5.97 -15.88 -12.35
CA ARG A 80 -6.99 -15.86 -11.29
C ARG A 80 -7.04 -14.51 -10.57
N GLY A 81 -5.89 -13.88 -10.32
CA GLY A 81 -5.82 -12.57 -9.65
C GLY A 81 -6.36 -11.42 -10.51
N LEU A 82 -6.20 -11.50 -11.83
CA LEU A 82 -6.63 -10.47 -12.78
C LEU A 82 -8.01 -10.75 -13.41
N SER A 83 -8.68 -11.82 -13.03
CA SER A 83 -9.89 -12.29 -13.72
C SER A 83 -11.02 -11.26 -13.75
N ARG A 84 -11.23 -10.49 -12.68
CA ARG A 84 -12.27 -9.44 -12.64
C ARG A 84 -12.01 -8.36 -13.68
N THR A 85 -10.87 -7.68 -13.60
CA THR A 85 -10.50 -6.60 -14.52
C THR A 85 -10.41 -7.08 -15.96
N SER A 86 -9.87 -8.28 -16.18
CA SER A 86 -9.78 -8.88 -17.51
C SER A 86 -11.16 -9.21 -18.08
N ASN A 87 -12.09 -9.67 -17.26
CA ASN A 87 -13.45 -9.97 -17.69
C ASN A 87 -14.22 -8.68 -18.04
N ASP A 88 -14.07 -7.62 -17.25
CA ASP A 88 -14.73 -6.34 -17.48
C ASP A 88 -14.26 -5.71 -18.79
N LEU A 89 -12.96 -5.67 -19.03
CA LEU A 89 -12.40 -5.18 -20.31
C LEU A 89 -12.81 -6.08 -21.47
N SER A 90 -12.74 -7.40 -21.29
CA SER A 90 -13.13 -8.38 -22.32
C SER A 90 -14.58 -8.26 -22.71
N SER A 91 -15.49 -8.13 -21.74
CA SER A 91 -16.93 -8.00 -22.03
C SER A 91 -17.23 -6.68 -22.74
N SER A 92 -16.54 -5.60 -22.40
CA SER A 92 -16.67 -4.31 -23.08
C SER A 92 -16.23 -4.41 -24.53
N ILE A 93 -15.09 -5.03 -24.82
CA ILE A 93 -14.60 -5.24 -26.18
C ILE A 93 -15.55 -6.15 -26.97
N THR A 94 -15.94 -7.30 -26.41
CA THR A 94 -16.87 -8.22 -27.05
C THR A 94 -18.20 -7.56 -27.39
N GLY A 95 -18.70 -6.68 -26.49
CA GLY A 95 -19.93 -5.91 -26.72
C GLY A 95 -19.88 -5.00 -27.93
N ILE A 96 -18.73 -4.39 -28.22
CA ILE A 96 -18.51 -3.50 -29.37
C ILE A 96 -18.58 -4.30 -30.69
N PHE A 97 -17.89 -5.46 -30.75
CA PHE A 97 -17.74 -6.23 -31.97
C PHE A 97 -18.85 -7.27 -32.23
N THR A 98 -19.80 -7.41 -31.27
CA THR A 98 -20.91 -8.35 -31.47
C THR A 98 -21.82 -7.86 -32.61
N LYS A 99 -21.76 -8.50 -33.78
CA LYS A 99 -22.60 -8.27 -34.95
C LYS A 99 -22.38 -6.92 -35.67
N ARG A 100 -21.23 -6.30 -35.56
CA ARG A 100 -20.90 -5.08 -36.28
C ARG A 100 -19.69 -5.27 -37.19
N LYS A 101 -19.71 -4.59 -38.33
CA LYS A 101 -18.52 -4.43 -39.17
C LYS A 101 -17.64 -3.36 -38.54
N LEU A 102 -16.35 -3.45 -38.79
CA LEU A 102 -15.41 -2.44 -38.33
C LEU A 102 -15.63 -1.15 -39.11
N ASP A 103 -16.32 -0.20 -38.53
CA ASP A 103 -16.57 1.15 -39.03
C ASP A 103 -15.96 2.20 -38.07
N GLU A 104 -16.12 3.46 -38.40
CA GLU A 104 -15.57 4.56 -37.61
C GLU A 104 -16.14 4.62 -36.18
N ASP A 105 -17.46 4.41 -36.07
CA ASP A 105 -18.14 4.40 -34.77
C ASP A 105 -17.61 3.27 -33.86
N THR A 106 -17.41 2.08 -34.45
CA THR A 106 -16.86 0.92 -33.74
C THR A 106 -15.41 1.15 -33.27
N LEU A 107 -14.59 1.82 -34.10
CA LEU A 107 -13.23 2.17 -33.76
C LEU A 107 -13.19 3.21 -32.61
N GLN A 108 -14.08 4.19 -32.66
CA GLN A 108 -14.20 5.21 -31.63
C GLN A 108 -14.69 4.61 -30.29
N ASP A 109 -15.70 3.73 -30.34
CA ASP A 109 -16.15 2.97 -29.15
C ASP A 109 -15.01 2.16 -28.53
N LEU A 110 -14.16 1.52 -29.34
CA LEU A 110 -13.00 0.78 -28.88
C LEU A 110 -11.96 1.72 -28.23
N GLU A 111 -11.65 2.84 -28.86
CA GLU A 111 -10.70 3.83 -28.34
C GLU A 111 -11.14 4.32 -26.96
N ASP A 112 -12.43 4.66 -26.80
CA ASP A 112 -13.00 5.08 -25.52
C ASP A 112 -12.87 4.01 -24.43
N VAL A 113 -13.07 2.74 -24.78
CA VAL A 113 -12.89 1.62 -23.83
C VAL A 113 -11.43 1.46 -23.44
N LEU A 114 -10.51 1.59 -24.39
CA LEU A 114 -9.06 1.50 -24.13
C LEU A 114 -8.55 2.65 -23.26
N ILE A 115 -9.03 3.87 -23.50
CA ILE A 115 -8.69 5.05 -22.69
C ILE A 115 -9.24 4.89 -21.27
N ARG A 116 -10.50 4.44 -21.12
CA ARG A 116 -11.08 4.13 -19.79
C ARG A 116 -10.32 3.03 -19.04
N ALA A 117 -9.72 2.10 -19.77
CA ALA A 117 -8.86 1.06 -19.21
C ALA A 117 -7.43 1.55 -18.89
N ASP A 118 -7.17 2.85 -19.00
CA ASP A 118 -5.91 3.51 -18.68
C ASP A 118 -4.71 3.06 -19.54
N LEU A 119 -4.98 2.65 -20.80
CA LEU A 119 -3.91 2.32 -21.75
C LEU A 119 -3.17 3.54 -22.30
N GLY A 120 -3.77 4.73 -22.14
CA GLY A 120 -3.29 6.00 -22.70
C GLY A 120 -3.68 6.20 -24.15
N MET A 121 -3.85 7.47 -24.51
CA MET A 121 -4.35 7.92 -25.82
C MET A 121 -3.51 7.37 -26.98
N GLU A 122 -2.20 7.50 -26.91
CA GLU A 122 -1.29 7.06 -27.97
C GLU A 122 -1.39 5.56 -28.26
N THR A 123 -1.50 4.73 -27.23
CA THR A 123 -1.63 3.28 -27.39
C THR A 123 -3.00 2.92 -27.93
N ALA A 124 -4.07 3.60 -27.50
CA ALA A 124 -5.42 3.40 -27.98
C ALA A 124 -5.52 3.70 -29.49
N ILE A 125 -5.02 4.87 -29.94
CA ILE A 125 -4.97 5.27 -31.35
C ILE A 125 -4.18 4.24 -32.18
N ARG A 126 -3.02 3.80 -31.74
CA ARG A 126 -2.22 2.80 -32.48
C ARG A 126 -2.94 1.46 -32.65
N ILE A 127 -3.69 1.04 -31.65
CA ILE A 127 -4.50 -0.18 -31.74
C ILE A 127 -5.61 0.00 -32.78
N THR A 128 -6.36 1.12 -32.73
CA THR A 128 -7.46 1.41 -33.67
C THR A 128 -6.95 1.60 -35.09
N ASP A 129 -5.83 2.29 -35.30
CA ASP A 129 -5.20 2.45 -36.62
C ASP A 129 -4.75 1.09 -37.19
N THR A 130 -4.14 0.23 -36.38
CA THR A 130 -3.69 -1.10 -36.82
C THR A 130 -4.87 -1.98 -37.24
N LEU A 131 -5.99 -1.91 -36.50
CA LEU A 131 -7.22 -2.62 -36.85
C LEU A 131 -7.85 -2.03 -38.14
N SER A 132 -7.93 -0.73 -38.25
CA SER A 132 -8.46 -0.02 -39.40
C SER A 132 -7.69 -0.36 -40.67
N ALA A 133 -6.38 -0.29 -40.67
CA ALA A 133 -5.54 -0.56 -41.84
C ALA A 133 -5.72 -1.97 -42.43
N GLY A 134 -6.05 -2.95 -41.58
CA GLY A 134 -6.17 -4.35 -42.02
C GLY A 134 -7.61 -4.84 -42.26
N ARG A 135 -8.61 -4.26 -41.60
CA ARG A 135 -9.95 -4.84 -41.41
C ARG A 135 -11.11 -3.88 -41.63
N TYR A 136 -10.89 -2.64 -42.02
CA TYR A 136 -11.97 -1.67 -42.21
C TYR A 136 -13.09 -2.20 -43.15
N GLY A 137 -14.33 -2.10 -42.70
CA GLY A 137 -15.50 -2.57 -43.43
C GLY A 137 -15.71 -4.09 -43.44
N LYS A 138 -14.89 -4.86 -42.71
CA LYS A 138 -14.99 -6.31 -42.56
C LYS A 138 -15.46 -6.70 -41.17
N ASP A 139 -15.93 -7.94 -41.03
CA ASP A 139 -16.19 -8.52 -39.74
C ASP A 139 -14.83 -8.81 -39.04
N VAL A 140 -14.71 -8.44 -37.77
CA VAL A 140 -13.53 -8.67 -36.96
C VAL A 140 -13.90 -9.55 -35.77
N SER A 141 -13.15 -10.58 -35.55
CA SER A 141 -13.34 -11.48 -34.40
C SER A 141 -12.67 -10.90 -33.13
N ASP A 142 -13.20 -11.29 -32.00
CA ASP A 142 -12.66 -10.96 -30.66
C ASP A 142 -11.17 -11.36 -30.53
N GLU A 143 -10.81 -12.54 -31.12
CA GLU A 143 -9.44 -13.00 -31.11
C GLU A 143 -8.49 -12.12 -31.91
N GLU A 144 -8.94 -11.60 -33.06
CA GLU A 144 -8.14 -10.69 -33.88
C GLU A 144 -7.91 -9.35 -33.17
N VAL A 145 -8.94 -8.77 -32.53
CA VAL A 145 -8.81 -7.55 -31.73
C VAL A 145 -7.80 -7.76 -30.61
N ARG A 146 -7.94 -8.87 -29.87
CA ARG A 146 -7.00 -9.21 -28.77
C ARG A 146 -5.58 -9.45 -29.26
N ALA A 147 -5.41 -10.03 -30.45
CA ALA A 147 -4.10 -10.27 -31.03
C ALA A 147 -3.40 -8.94 -31.38
N VAL A 148 -4.13 -8.00 -32.00
CA VAL A 148 -3.62 -6.67 -32.29
C VAL A 148 -3.29 -5.91 -31.02
N MET A 149 -4.21 -5.88 -30.05
CA MET A 149 -3.97 -5.25 -28.74
C MET A 149 -2.74 -5.79 -28.05
N ARG A 150 -2.57 -7.11 -28.03
CA ARG A 150 -1.39 -7.75 -27.44
C ARG A 150 -0.11 -7.28 -28.11
N GLY A 151 -0.07 -7.26 -29.44
CA GLY A 151 1.10 -6.83 -30.20
C GLY A 151 1.45 -5.35 -29.94
N GLU A 152 0.46 -4.47 -29.88
CA GLU A 152 0.71 -3.05 -29.62
C GLU A 152 1.14 -2.79 -28.17
N ILE A 153 0.49 -3.45 -27.20
CA ILE A 153 0.90 -3.36 -25.78
C ILE A 153 2.31 -3.93 -25.58
N GLU A 154 2.66 -5.03 -26.24
CA GLU A 154 4.00 -5.62 -26.17
C GLU A 154 5.07 -4.67 -26.71
N LYS A 155 4.79 -3.95 -27.79
CA LYS A 155 5.71 -2.93 -28.32
C LYS A 155 5.97 -1.79 -27.33
N VAL A 156 4.94 -1.39 -26.56
CA VAL A 156 5.07 -0.32 -25.55
C VAL A 156 5.78 -0.82 -24.32
N LEU A 157 5.42 -2.00 -23.80
CA LEU A 157 5.93 -2.51 -22.54
C LEU A 157 7.32 -3.17 -22.68
N GLY A 158 7.60 -3.82 -23.81
CA GLY A 158 8.84 -4.56 -24.03
C GLY A 158 10.12 -3.78 -23.71
N PRO A 159 10.28 -2.53 -24.20
CA PRO A 159 11.47 -1.74 -23.92
C PRO A 159 11.67 -1.37 -22.44
N VAL A 160 10.57 -1.32 -21.65
CA VAL A 160 10.57 -0.88 -20.25
C VAL A 160 10.37 -2.05 -19.25
N ALA A 161 10.01 -3.23 -19.73
CA ALA A 161 9.82 -4.43 -18.91
C ALA A 161 11.17 -5.02 -18.50
N LYS A 162 11.77 -4.46 -17.46
CA LYS A 162 13.04 -4.95 -16.89
C LYS A 162 12.75 -5.76 -15.62
N PRO A 163 13.46 -6.89 -15.41
CA PRO A 163 13.37 -7.62 -14.15
C PRO A 163 13.93 -6.78 -13.00
N LEU A 164 13.53 -7.09 -11.77
CA LEU A 164 14.18 -6.55 -10.59
C LEU A 164 15.54 -7.24 -10.43
N GLU A 165 16.62 -6.49 -10.65
CA GLU A 165 17.97 -6.94 -10.46
C GLU A 165 18.47 -6.53 -9.07
N LEU A 166 19.03 -7.47 -8.33
CA LEU A 166 19.63 -7.22 -7.02
C LEU A 166 21.15 -7.24 -7.17
N ASP A 167 21.80 -6.14 -6.84
CA ASP A 167 23.25 -6.11 -6.73
C ASP A 167 23.68 -6.56 -5.33
N LEU A 168 24.02 -7.83 -5.21
CA LEU A 168 24.48 -8.43 -3.95
C LEU A 168 25.97 -8.19 -3.65
N SER A 169 26.67 -7.38 -4.47
CA SER A 169 28.00 -6.89 -4.13
C SER A 169 27.97 -5.89 -2.97
N HIS A 170 26.83 -5.20 -2.82
CA HIS A 170 26.51 -4.32 -1.69
C HIS A 170 25.68 -5.09 -0.66
N LYS A 171 26.14 -5.16 0.59
CA LYS A 171 25.46 -5.87 1.68
C LYS A 171 25.15 -4.90 2.84
N PRO A 172 23.89 -4.63 3.10
CA PRO A 172 22.71 -5.10 2.36
C PRO A 172 22.44 -4.30 1.08
N HIS A 173 21.84 -4.95 0.05
CA HIS A 173 21.17 -4.26 -1.03
C HIS A 173 19.88 -3.62 -0.49
N VAL A 174 19.71 -2.31 -0.60
CA VAL A 174 18.59 -1.59 0.00
C VAL A 174 17.47 -1.39 -1.02
N ILE A 175 16.23 -1.77 -0.65
CA ILE A 175 15.02 -1.55 -1.43
C ILE A 175 14.11 -0.62 -0.65
N LEU A 176 13.92 0.60 -1.15
CA LEU A 176 12.96 1.55 -0.59
C LEU A 176 11.62 1.40 -1.31
N VAL A 177 10.55 1.04 -0.57
CA VAL A 177 9.21 0.85 -1.14
C VAL A 177 8.36 2.08 -0.89
N VAL A 178 8.02 2.77 -1.96
CA VAL A 178 7.30 4.06 -1.94
C VAL A 178 5.92 3.95 -2.57
N GLY A 179 5.02 4.86 -2.24
CA GLY A 179 3.66 4.93 -2.80
C GLY A 179 2.66 5.51 -1.81
N VAL A 180 1.46 5.85 -2.28
CA VAL A 180 0.40 6.39 -1.42
C VAL A 180 -0.22 5.34 -0.50
N ASN A 181 -1.00 5.76 0.49
CA ASN A 181 -1.69 4.84 1.39
C ASN A 181 -2.71 3.98 0.63
N GLY A 182 -2.83 2.71 1.02
CA GLY A 182 -3.78 1.77 0.40
C GLY A 182 -3.30 1.09 -0.89
N THR A 183 -2.16 1.48 -1.48
CA THR A 183 -1.62 0.85 -2.71
C THR A 183 -1.01 -0.53 -2.49
N GLY A 184 -0.90 -0.99 -1.25
CA GLY A 184 -0.40 -2.32 -0.92
C GLY A 184 1.12 -2.40 -0.70
N LYS A 185 1.81 -1.30 -0.35
CA LYS A 185 3.25 -1.28 -0.05
C LYS A 185 3.65 -2.39 0.92
N THR A 186 3.13 -2.37 2.13
CA THR A 186 3.45 -3.35 3.19
C THR A 186 3.14 -4.79 2.77
N THR A 187 2.04 -5.00 2.04
CA THR A 187 1.71 -6.33 1.47
C THR A 187 2.73 -6.77 0.41
N THR A 188 3.17 -5.85 -0.43
CA THR A 188 4.19 -6.12 -1.46
C THR A 188 5.53 -6.45 -0.81
N ILE A 189 5.92 -5.70 0.22
CA ILE A 189 7.12 -5.96 1.05
C ILE A 189 7.08 -7.39 1.60
N GLY A 190 5.98 -7.79 2.24
CA GLY A 190 5.85 -9.14 2.79
C GLY A 190 5.98 -10.24 1.74
N LYS A 191 5.37 -10.06 0.56
CA LYS A 191 5.47 -11.01 -0.56
C LYS A 191 6.86 -11.05 -1.17
N LEU A 192 7.53 -9.90 -1.28
CA LEU A 192 8.89 -9.80 -1.78
C LEU A 192 9.87 -10.46 -0.82
N ALA A 193 9.76 -10.15 0.47
CA ALA A 193 10.56 -10.78 1.52
C ALA A 193 10.42 -12.31 1.51
N ALA A 194 9.18 -12.83 1.39
CA ALA A 194 8.95 -14.27 1.28
C ALA A 194 9.69 -14.89 0.09
N LYS A 195 9.60 -14.27 -1.10
CA LYS A 195 10.29 -14.76 -2.32
C LYS A 195 11.81 -14.73 -2.18
N LEU A 196 12.36 -13.66 -1.62
CA LEU A 196 13.80 -13.54 -1.43
C LEU A 196 14.32 -14.55 -0.38
N ARG A 197 13.56 -14.79 0.68
CA ARG A 197 13.85 -15.82 1.67
C ARG A 197 13.77 -17.23 1.09
N GLU A 198 12.77 -17.52 0.23
CA GLU A 198 12.68 -18.77 -0.52
C GLU A 198 13.88 -18.98 -1.45
N ALA A 199 14.45 -17.89 -1.99
CA ALA A 199 15.69 -17.92 -2.78
C ALA A 199 16.97 -18.06 -1.94
N GLY A 200 16.86 -18.17 -0.61
CA GLY A 200 17.99 -18.37 0.31
C GLY A 200 18.67 -17.10 0.78
N LEU A 201 18.14 -15.90 0.46
CA LEU A 201 18.71 -14.62 0.87
C LEU A 201 18.34 -14.26 2.30
N SER A 202 19.27 -13.61 3.02
CA SER A 202 19.02 -13.00 4.32
C SER A 202 18.34 -11.64 4.13
N VAL A 203 17.06 -11.53 4.56
CA VAL A 203 16.24 -10.32 4.37
C VAL A 203 15.91 -9.68 5.70
N TRP A 204 16.12 -8.36 5.79
CA TRP A 204 15.73 -7.52 6.91
C TRP A 204 14.66 -6.53 6.47
N LEU A 205 13.78 -6.13 7.39
CA LEU A 205 12.69 -5.18 7.16
C LEU A 205 12.85 -3.97 8.07
N ALA A 206 12.50 -2.77 7.56
CA ALA A 206 12.48 -1.55 8.35
C ALA A 206 11.09 -0.89 8.28
N ALA A 207 10.49 -0.59 9.44
CA ALA A 207 9.15 -0.01 9.56
C ALA A 207 9.19 1.53 9.48
N GLY A 208 9.52 2.07 8.30
CA GLY A 208 9.64 3.51 8.08
C GLY A 208 8.31 4.26 8.00
N ASP A 209 7.15 3.60 7.89
CA ASP A 209 5.84 4.24 8.13
C ASP A 209 5.63 4.45 9.65
N THR A 210 6.41 5.35 10.23
CA THR A 210 6.44 5.61 11.68
C THR A 210 5.18 6.29 12.21
N PHE A 211 4.30 6.77 11.34
CA PHE A 211 3.09 7.51 11.74
C PHE A 211 1.87 6.61 11.95
N ARG A 212 1.95 5.36 11.54
CA ARG A 212 0.83 4.42 11.61
C ARG A 212 1.19 3.18 12.41
N ALA A 213 0.69 3.13 13.65
CA ALA A 213 0.92 1.98 14.53
C ALA A 213 0.52 0.65 13.86
N ALA A 214 -0.63 0.61 13.18
CA ALA A 214 -1.09 -0.58 12.47
C ALA A 214 -0.17 -0.99 11.30
N ALA A 215 0.55 -0.06 10.66
CA ALA A 215 1.51 -0.39 9.61
C ALA A 215 2.77 -1.06 10.19
N ILE A 216 3.25 -0.55 11.32
CA ILE A 216 4.39 -1.12 12.05
C ILE A 216 4.03 -2.55 12.50
N GLU A 217 2.86 -2.74 13.11
CA GLU A 217 2.39 -4.06 13.55
C GLU A 217 2.22 -5.03 12.37
N GLN A 218 1.63 -4.57 11.27
CA GLN A 218 1.49 -5.38 10.06
C GLN A 218 2.84 -5.83 9.50
N LEU A 219 3.86 -4.96 9.54
CA LEU A 219 5.20 -5.32 9.08
C LEU A 219 5.85 -6.35 10.00
N HIS A 220 5.64 -6.26 11.31
CA HIS A 220 6.10 -7.29 12.27
C HIS A 220 5.48 -8.65 11.98
N ILE A 221 4.17 -8.71 11.71
CA ILE A 221 3.49 -9.96 11.32
C ILE A 221 4.11 -10.55 10.04
N TRP A 222 4.45 -9.71 9.04
CA TRP A 222 5.16 -10.18 7.86
C TRP A 222 6.56 -10.67 8.18
N GLY A 223 7.30 -9.96 9.04
CA GLY A 223 8.62 -10.37 9.50
C GLY A 223 8.61 -11.76 10.13
N GLU A 224 7.68 -12.01 11.04
CA GLU A 224 7.48 -13.32 11.68
C GLU A 224 7.17 -14.42 10.67
N ARG A 225 6.23 -14.16 9.74
CA ARG A 225 5.82 -15.13 8.71
C ARG A 225 6.93 -15.49 7.72
N THR A 226 7.82 -14.56 7.44
CA THR A 226 8.92 -14.75 6.48
C THR A 226 10.25 -15.10 7.13
N GLY A 227 10.32 -15.07 8.47
CA GLY A 227 11.57 -15.22 9.22
C GLY A 227 12.55 -14.08 8.95
N SER A 228 12.03 -12.86 8.69
CA SER A 228 12.83 -11.66 8.42
C SER A 228 12.82 -10.75 9.66
N PRO A 229 13.99 -10.41 10.27
CA PRO A 229 14.04 -9.44 11.35
C PRO A 229 13.47 -8.10 10.95
N VAL A 230 12.70 -7.47 11.87
CA VAL A 230 12.09 -6.15 11.65
C VAL A 230 12.72 -5.13 12.58
N VAL A 231 13.23 -4.04 12.02
CA VAL A 231 13.66 -2.87 12.77
C VAL A 231 12.53 -1.86 12.79
N SER A 232 12.10 -1.48 13.99
CA SER A 232 11.06 -0.49 14.20
C SER A 232 11.46 0.46 15.32
N ASN A 233 10.81 1.62 15.39
CA ASN A 233 11.01 2.62 16.43
C ASN A 233 9.65 3.06 17.00
N ARG A 234 9.66 3.92 18.02
CA ARG A 234 8.43 4.49 18.57
C ARG A 234 7.62 5.23 17.51
N LEU A 235 6.31 5.29 17.69
CA LEU A 235 5.41 6.03 16.82
C LEU A 235 5.86 7.51 16.69
N GLY A 236 5.87 8.03 15.48
CA GLY A 236 6.31 9.39 15.18
C GLY A 236 7.83 9.61 15.19
N ALA A 237 8.63 8.55 15.26
CA ALA A 237 10.09 8.67 15.16
C ALA A 237 10.53 9.13 13.75
N ASP A 238 11.73 9.68 13.67
CA ASP A 238 12.34 10.07 12.38
C ASP A 238 12.59 8.84 11.50
N ALA A 239 11.97 8.81 10.33
CA ALA A 239 12.07 7.69 9.40
C ALA A 239 13.48 7.52 8.83
N ALA A 240 14.23 8.63 8.63
CA ALA A 240 15.61 8.56 8.15
C ALA A 240 16.56 7.99 9.22
N GLY A 241 16.40 8.41 10.48
CA GLY A 241 17.14 7.81 11.59
C GLY A 241 16.86 6.31 11.75
N LEU A 242 15.59 5.91 11.59
CA LEU A 242 15.23 4.49 11.59
C LEU A 242 15.87 3.73 10.42
N ALA A 243 15.88 4.31 9.22
CA ALA A 243 16.48 3.70 8.03
C ALA A 243 17.98 3.49 8.21
N PHE A 244 18.68 4.49 8.77
CA PHE A 244 20.10 4.39 9.12
C PHE A 244 20.36 3.27 10.14
N ASP A 245 19.61 3.24 11.24
CA ASP A 245 19.74 2.20 12.27
C ASP A 245 19.47 0.80 11.70
N ALA A 246 18.48 0.68 10.80
CA ALA A 246 18.17 -0.57 10.14
C ALA A 246 19.29 -1.02 9.20
N PHE A 247 19.87 -0.08 8.46
CA PHE A 247 21.01 -0.35 7.57
C PHE A 247 22.21 -0.85 8.37
N GLU A 248 22.60 -0.16 9.44
CA GLU A 248 23.76 -0.54 10.26
C GLU A 248 23.53 -1.92 10.91
N LYS A 249 22.35 -2.20 11.43
CA LYS A 249 22.00 -3.51 12.00
C LYS A 249 22.02 -4.63 10.96
N ALA A 250 21.43 -4.40 9.81
CA ALA A 250 21.39 -5.37 8.72
C ALA A 250 22.79 -5.65 8.18
N LYS A 251 23.64 -4.61 8.03
CA LYS A 251 25.05 -4.71 7.64
C LYS A 251 25.86 -5.50 8.65
N ALA A 252 25.73 -5.19 9.95
CA ALA A 252 26.43 -5.92 11.01
C ALA A 252 26.03 -7.39 11.06
N ALA A 253 24.77 -7.72 10.71
CA ALA A 253 24.29 -9.10 10.63
C ALA A 253 24.66 -9.81 9.31
N GLY A 254 25.31 -9.14 8.36
CA GLY A 254 25.64 -9.69 7.05
C GLY A 254 24.43 -9.98 6.18
N ALA A 255 23.34 -9.19 6.33
CA ALA A 255 22.13 -9.35 5.54
C ALA A 255 22.41 -9.09 4.04
N ASP A 256 21.71 -9.83 3.17
CA ASP A 256 21.82 -9.63 1.72
C ASP A 256 20.92 -8.48 1.26
N VAL A 257 19.71 -8.34 1.86
CA VAL A 257 18.72 -7.35 1.44
C VAL A 257 18.09 -6.67 2.67
N LEU A 258 17.92 -5.35 2.59
CA LEU A 258 17.11 -4.55 3.51
C LEU A 258 15.95 -3.94 2.74
N ILE A 259 14.71 -4.19 3.17
CA ILE A 259 13.51 -3.59 2.57
C ILE A 259 12.93 -2.58 3.56
N ILE A 260 12.77 -1.33 3.11
CA ILE A 260 12.27 -0.23 3.93
C ILE A 260 10.84 0.12 3.49
N ASP A 261 9.85 -0.04 4.40
CA ASP A 261 8.49 0.49 4.21
C ASP A 261 8.50 2.00 4.48
N THR A 262 7.68 2.76 3.76
CA THR A 262 7.60 4.21 3.93
C THR A 262 6.19 4.70 4.15
N ALA A 263 6.04 5.86 4.76
CA ALA A 263 4.78 6.58 4.82
C ALA A 263 4.22 6.81 3.40
N GLY A 264 2.90 6.94 3.28
CA GLY A 264 2.23 7.12 1.98
C GLY A 264 1.21 8.25 2.01
N ARG A 265 1.60 9.42 2.52
CA ARG A 265 0.69 10.57 2.67
C ARG A 265 0.51 11.27 1.34
N LEU A 266 -0.72 11.27 0.80
CA LEU A 266 -1.03 11.96 -0.45
C LEU A 266 -1.23 13.47 -0.25
N GLN A 267 -1.76 13.86 0.92
CA GLN A 267 -2.17 15.22 1.21
C GLN A 267 -1.01 16.20 1.38
N ASN A 268 0.19 15.72 1.63
CA ASN A 268 1.38 16.56 1.83
C ASN A 268 2.56 16.03 0.99
N ARG A 269 2.43 16.21 -0.34
CA ARG A 269 3.38 15.65 -1.33
C ARG A 269 4.81 16.17 -1.13
N THR A 270 4.97 17.46 -0.82
CA THR A 270 6.29 18.07 -0.65
C THR A 270 7.01 17.49 0.57
N GLU A 271 6.36 17.45 1.73
CA GLU A 271 6.93 16.87 2.94
C GLU A 271 7.27 15.37 2.76
N LEU A 272 6.41 14.62 2.06
CA LEU A 272 6.69 13.22 1.76
C LEU A 272 7.94 13.07 0.88
N MET A 273 8.08 13.90 -0.14
CA MET A 273 9.26 13.86 -1.01
C MET A 273 10.53 14.26 -0.28
N ASP A 274 10.45 15.24 0.62
CA ASP A 274 11.57 15.66 1.47
C ASP A 274 11.97 14.56 2.45
N GLU A 275 11.00 13.86 3.05
CA GLU A 275 11.22 12.70 3.91
C GLU A 275 11.91 11.56 3.14
N LEU A 276 11.41 11.22 1.95
CA LEU A 276 12.03 10.20 1.08
C LEU A 276 13.46 10.60 0.68
N ALA A 277 13.67 11.85 0.29
CA ALA A 277 15.00 12.37 -0.04
C ALA A 277 15.97 12.33 1.16
N LYS A 278 15.45 12.51 2.38
CA LYS A 278 16.22 12.39 3.61
C LYS A 278 16.60 10.93 3.88
N ILE A 279 15.67 9.98 3.68
CA ILE A 279 15.94 8.53 3.83
C ILE A 279 17.03 8.09 2.83
N VAL A 280 16.95 8.53 1.58
CA VAL A 280 17.93 8.15 0.54
C VAL A 280 19.34 8.69 0.82
N ARG A 281 19.46 9.78 1.59
CA ARG A 281 20.76 10.39 1.93
C ARG A 281 21.50 9.72 3.07
N VAL A 282 20.83 8.95 3.90
CA VAL A 282 21.42 8.26 5.06
C VAL A 282 21.80 6.83 4.72
#